data_ff04a7d8caf17b66913a6b59a28f3576
#
_entry.id   ff04a7d8caf17b66913a6b59a28f3576
#
_cell.length_a   1.000
_cell.length_b   1.000
_cell.length_c   1.000
_cell.angle_alpha   90.00
_cell.angle_beta   90.00
_cell.angle_gamma   90.00
#
_symmetry.space_group_name_H-M   'P 1'
#
loop_
_entity.id
_entity.type
_entity.pdbx_description
1 polymer ?
#
loop_
_entity_poly.entity_id
_entity_poly.type
_entity_poly.pdbx_seq_one_letter_code
_entity_poly.pdbx_strand_id
1 'polypeptide(L)'
;MELYDALRTTFAAREFTADPLPDDVLAKILDQARFAPSGGNRQGWRVIVVREPATKRSLGDLSAFAGRRYAAQAANGESPWNTIDPPRVDAATIERTPVPPHLTEAIATAPVVLVVCVDLKVVASIDQDLKRVGIISGASIYPFAWNILLAARHEGFGGTITTLATAREPEIKKLLGIPPHFAVCAVMPLGRAARTLFRLKRKPVAEFSKRERWDGPAFGR
;
A
#
# COMPACT_ATOMS: atom_id res chain seq x y z
N MET A 1 20.99 -10.02 1.79
CA MET A 1 20.07 -10.68 0.82
C MET A 1 20.36 -10.09 -0.55
N GLU A 2 20.47 -10.95 -1.55
CA GLU A 2 20.68 -10.50 -2.94
C GLU A 2 19.43 -9.80 -3.48
N LEU A 3 19.62 -8.83 -4.40
CA LEU A 3 18.54 -8.00 -4.94
C LEU A 3 17.40 -8.84 -5.55
N TYR A 4 17.74 -9.81 -6.37
CA TYR A 4 16.73 -10.65 -7.04
C TYR A 4 15.96 -11.54 -6.05
N ASP A 5 16.59 -11.96 -4.96
CA ASP A 5 15.91 -12.71 -3.89
C ASP A 5 14.93 -11.80 -3.15
N ALA A 6 15.33 -10.56 -2.83
CA ALA A 6 14.44 -9.59 -2.23
C ALA A 6 13.21 -9.34 -3.12
N LEU A 7 13.40 -9.07 -4.41
CA LEU A 7 12.32 -8.83 -5.36
C LEU A 7 11.36 -10.03 -5.50
N ARG A 8 11.90 -11.26 -5.51
CA ARG A 8 11.12 -12.49 -5.73
C ARG A 8 10.41 -13.00 -4.49
N THR A 9 10.85 -12.60 -3.30
CA THR A 9 10.34 -13.12 -2.01
C THR A 9 9.66 -12.07 -1.14
N THR A 10 9.67 -10.80 -1.52
CA THR A 10 8.90 -9.76 -0.84
C THR A 10 7.41 -9.92 -1.17
N PHE A 11 6.62 -10.29 -0.18
CA PHE A 11 5.19 -10.53 -0.29
C PHE A 11 4.40 -9.63 0.67
N ALA A 12 3.10 -9.53 0.47
CA ALA A 12 2.21 -8.78 1.34
C ALA A 12 1.95 -9.56 2.63
N ALA A 13 2.78 -9.35 3.66
CA ALA A 13 2.59 -9.93 4.99
C ALA A 13 1.46 -9.20 5.73
N ARG A 14 0.54 -9.95 6.30
CA ARG A 14 -0.61 -9.46 7.07
C ARG A 14 -0.79 -10.14 8.42
N GLU A 15 0.01 -11.14 8.70
CA GLU A 15 0.06 -11.85 9.99
C GLU A 15 1.49 -11.71 10.52
N PHE A 16 1.63 -11.29 11.76
CA PHE A 16 2.91 -10.98 12.38
C PHE A 16 3.06 -11.75 13.68
N THR A 17 4.32 -12.07 14.03
CA THR A 17 4.67 -12.56 15.37
C THR A 17 4.59 -11.39 16.37
N ALA A 18 4.67 -11.73 17.66
CA ALA A 18 4.74 -10.73 18.73
C ALA A 18 6.11 -10.02 18.83
N ASP A 19 7.09 -10.44 18.04
CA ASP A 19 8.43 -9.86 18.06
C ASP A 19 8.39 -8.37 17.71
N PRO A 20 9.04 -7.50 18.48
CA PRO A 20 9.07 -6.08 18.18
C PRO A 20 9.90 -5.81 16.92
N LEU A 21 9.57 -4.75 16.22
CA LEU A 21 10.47 -4.13 15.24
C LEU A 21 11.18 -2.96 15.94
N PRO A 22 12.48 -3.08 16.25
CA PRO A 22 13.24 -2.06 16.99
C PRO A 22 13.33 -0.74 16.20
N ASP A 23 13.47 0.37 16.90
CA ASP A 23 13.52 1.70 16.28
C ASP A 23 14.80 1.91 15.45
N ASP A 24 15.92 1.35 15.84
CA ASP A 24 17.17 1.41 15.08
C ASP A 24 17.07 0.62 13.76
N VAL A 25 16.39 -0.54 13.77
CA VAL A 25 16.11 -1.31 12.55
C VAL A 25 15.12 -0.58 11.65
N LEU A 26 14.06 -0.01 12.24
CA LEU A 26 13.10 0.80 11.47
C LEU A 26 13.78 2.02 10.84
N ALA A 27 14.67 2.69 11.58
CA ALA A 27 15.44 3.81 11.05
C ALA A 27 16.32 3.39 9.86
N LYS A 28 16.99 2.24 9.92
CA LYS A 28 17.74 1.67 8.78
C LYS A 28 16.84 1.41 7.58
N ILE A 29 15.65 0.82 7.80
CA ILE A 29 14.68 0.56 6.73
C ILE A 29 14.29 1.87 6.03
N LEU A 30 13.96 2.91 6.79
CA LEU A 30 13.58 4.21 6.24
C LEU A 30 14.76 4.92 5.57
N ASP A 31 15.98 4.77 6.11
CA ASP A 31 17.21 5.31 5.51
C ASP A 31 17.47 4.71 4.11
N GLN A 32 17.28 3.40 3.94
CA GLN A 32 17.40 2.78 2.62
C GLN A 32 16.24 3.17 1.69
N ALA A 33 15.04 3.28 2.22
CA ALA A 33 13.87 3.64 1.42
C ALA A 33 13.95 5.05 0.81
N ARG A 34 14.61 6.00 1.47
CA ARG A 34 14.75 7.39 0.99
C ARG A 34 15.52 7.55 -0.32
N PHE A 35 16.21 6.50 -0.78
CA PHE A 35 16.87 6.50 -2.10
C PHE A 35 15.90 6.21 -3.25
N ALA A 36 14.59 6.11 -2.99
CA ALA A 36 13.58 6.03 -4.03
C ALA A 36 13.59 7.30 -4.91
N PRO A 37 13.36 7.15 -6.23
CA PRO A 37 13.22 8.32 -7.10
C PRO A 37 11.95 9.10 -6.80
N SER A 38 11.98 10.41 -7.03
CA SER A 38 10.82 11.28 -7.04
C SER A 38 10.95 12.35 -8.11
N GLY A 39 9.84 12.81 -8.69
CA GLY A 39 9.86 13.83 -9.73
C GLY A 39 10.63 15.08 -9.29
N GLY A 40 11.68 15.44 -10.05
CA GLY A 40 12.59 16.55 -9.72
C GLY A 40 13.33 16.39 -8.39
N ASN A 41 13.47 15.17 -7.89
CA ASN A 41 14.06 14.84 -6.58
C ASN A 41 13.45 15.63 -5.40
N ARG A 42 12.14 15.90 -5.46
CA ARG A 42 11.45 16.74 -4.47
C ARG A 42 11.16 16.06 -3.15
N GLN A 43 11.20 14.72 -3.10
CA GLN A 43 11.13 13.90 -1.88
C GLN A 43 9.93 14.28 -0.97
N GLY A 44 8.76 14.44 -1.58
CA GLY A 44 7.54 14.95 -0.93
C GLY A 44 6.91 14.01 0.10
N TRP A 45 7.46 12.81 0.30
CA TRP A 45 6.96 11.86 1.29
C TRP A 45 7.18 12.32 2.72
N ARG A 46 6.25 11.93 3.59
CA ARG A 46 6.34 12.01 5.05
C ARG A 46 5.81 10.70 5.63
N VAL A 47 6.40 10.27 6.73
CA VAL A 47 6.03 9.02 7.40
C VAL A 47 5.70 9.31 8.84
N ILE A 48 4.53 8.84 9.29
CA ILE A 48 4.17 8.81 10.71
C ILE A 48 4.36 7.38 11.19
N VAL A 49 5.16 7.19 12.22
CA VAL A 49 5.40 5.90 12.87
C VAL A 49 4.39 5.75 14.00
N VAL A 50 3.51 4.75 13.88
CA VAL A 50 2.44 4.49 14.84
C VAL A 50 2.72 3.18 15.57
N ARG A 51 2.91 3.25 16.89
CA ARG A 51 3.08 2.09 17.78
C ARG A 51 1.95 1.98 18.80
N GLU A 52 1.28 3.09 19.09
CA GLU A 52 0.25 3.17 20.10
C GLU A 52 -0.95 2.26 19.70
N PRO A 53 -1.36 1.29 20.58
CA PRO A 53 -2.37 0.30 20.22
C PRO A 53 -3.74 0.88 19.88
N ALA A 54 -4.19 1.94 20.55
CA ALA A 54 -5.48 2.56 20.28
C ALA A 54 -5.48 3.24 18.90
N THR A 55 -4.41 3.92 18.54
CA THR A 55 -4.24 4.55 17.22
C THR A 55 -4.20 3.51 16.10
N LYS A 56 -3.49 2.38 16.29
CA LYS A 56 -3.47 1.27 15.33
C LYS A 56 -4.87 0.66 15.14
N ARG A 57 -5.62 0.44 16.22
CA ARG A 57 -7.02 -0.03 16.14
C ARG A 57 -7.88 0.94 15.35
N SER A 58 -7.82 2.24 15.67
CA SER A 58 -8.57 3.25 14.92
C SER A 58 -8.26 3.26 13.42
N LEU A 59 -6.99 3.10 13.03
CA LEU A 59 -6.61 2.98 11.62
C LEU A 59 -7.15 1.69 10.98
N GLY A 60 -7.19 0.58 11.71
CA GLY A 60 -7.81 -0.67 11.30
C GLY A 60 -9.32 -0.49 11.06
N ASP A 61 -10.03 0.15 11.99
CA ASP A 61 -11.46 0.43 11.90
C ASP A 61 -11.79 1.33 10.69
N LEU A 62 -10.97 2.36 10.44
CA LEU A 62 -11.14 3.22 9.27
C LEU A 62 -10.94 2.45 7.95
N SER A 63 -10.15 1.39 7.94
CA SER A 63 -9.98 0.51 6.77
C SER A 63 -11.24 -0.33 6.49
N ALA A 64 -12.06 -0.58 7.50
CA ALA A 64 -13.25 -1.44 7.38
C ALA A 64 -14.25 -0.90 6.35
N PHE A 65 -14.39 0.42 6.23
CA PHE A 65 -15.28 1.05 5.25
C PHE A 65 -14.99 0.59 3.82
N ALA A 66 -13.74 0.75 3.38
CA ALA A 66 -13.34 0.35 2.04
C ALA A 66 -13.21 -1.18 1.91
N GLY A 67 -12.81 -1.87 2.99
CA GLY A 67 -12.72 -3.32 3.05
C GLY A 67 -14.06 -4.01 2.83
N ARG A 68 -15.14 -3.45 3.36
CA ARG A 68 -16.52 -3.95 3.18
C ARG A 68 -16.94 -3.89 1.71
N ARG A 69 -16.77 -2.73 1.07
CA ARG A 69 -17.05 -2.59 -0.37
C ARG A 69 -16.17 -3.51 -1.20
N TYR A 70 -14.89 -3.62 -0.84
CA TYR A 70 -13.97 -4.55 -1.51
C TYR A 70 -14.50 -5.99 -1.47
N ALA A 71 -14.91 -6.47 -0.29
CA ALA A 71 -15.42 -7.82 -0.11
C ALA A 71 -16.74 -8.04 -0.87
N ALA A 72 -17.68 -7.09 -0.81
CA ALA A 72 -18.96 -7.16 -1.52
C ALA A 72 -18.76 -7.23 -3.04
N GLN A 73 -17.92 -6.37 -3.59
CA GLN A 73 -17.62 -6.36 -5.02
C GLN A 73 -16.92 -7.66 -5.46
N ALA A 74 -15.93 -8.13 -4.70
CA ALA A 74 -15.25 -9.39 -5.00
C ALA A 74 -16.21 -10.58 -4.99
N ALA A 75 -17.11 -10.65 -4.01
CA ALA A 75 -18.15 -11.70 -3.93
C ALA A 75 -19.13 -11.65 -5.11
N ASN A 76 -19.37 -10.45 -5.65
CA ASN A 76 -20.21 -10.24 -6.84
C ASN A 76 -19.45 -10.41 -8.18
N GLY A 77 -18.21 -10.91 -8.16
CA GLY A 77 -17.39 -11.10 -9.36
C GLY A 77 -16.95 -9.81 -10.04
N GLU A 78 -16.93 -8.70 -9.31
CA GLU A 78 -16.41 -7.41 -9.79
C GLU A 78 -14.91 -7.30 -9.50
N SER A 79 -14.20 -6.48 -10.30
CA SER A 79 -12.87 -6.00 -9.91
C SER A 79 -13.05 -4.89 -8.88
N PRO A 80 -12.74 -5.12 -7.58
CA PRO A 80 -13.04 -4.14 -6.55
C PRO A 80 -12.35 -2.80 -6.79
N TRP A 81 -13.09 -1.71 -6.58
CA TRP A 81 -12.60 -0.34 -6.73
C TRP A 81 -12.01 -0.02 -8.12
N ASN A 82 -12.38 -0.76 -9.18
CA ASN A 82 -11.95 -0.37 -10.52
C ASN A 82 -12.48 1.03 -10.88
N THR A 83 -11.78 1.69 -11.81
CA THR A 83 -12.02 3.10 -12.12
C THR A 83 -12.78 3.31 -13.43
N ILE A 84 -13.18 2.26 -14.11
CA ILE A 84 -13.84 2.27 -15.41
C ILE A 84 -15.31 1.91 -15.28
N ASP A 85 -15.59 0.73 -14.70
CA ASP A 85 -16.95 0.22 -14.61
C ASP A 85 -17.63 0.72 -13.34
N PRO A 86 -18.86 1.21 -13.41
CA PRO A 86 -19.64 1.54 -12.23
C PRO A 86 -19.88 0.29 -11.38
N PRO A 87 -19.94 0.43 -10.02
CA PRO A 87 -20.23 -0.69 -9.15
C PRO A 87 -21.64 -1.24 -9.45
N ARG A 88 -21.75 -2.57 -9.53
CA ARG A 88 -23.02 -3.27 -9.70
C ARG A 88 -23.64 -3.69 -8.37
N VAL A 89 -22.81 -3.87 -7.34
CA VAL A 89 -23.28 -4.17 -5.99
C VAL A 89 -23.91 -2.93 -5.37
N ASP A 90 -25.12 -3.08 -4.81
CA ASP A 90 -25.85 -1.98 -4.16
C ASP A 90 -25.31 -1.63 -2.76
N ALA A 91 -25.66 -0.44 -2.28
CA ALA A 91 -25.22 0.07 -0.99
C ALA A 91 -25.68 -0.81 0.20
N ALA A 92 -26.90 -1.36 0.15
CA ALA A 92 -27.43 -2.19 1.22
C ALA A 92 -26.68 -3.53 1.32
N THR A 93 -26.28 -4.10 0.18
CA THR A 93 -25.42 -5.30 0.15
C THR A 93 -24.04 -5.00 0.68
N ILE A 94 -23.43 -3.85 0.29
CA ILE A 94 -22.15 -3.43 0.85
C ILE A 94 -22.24 -3.31 2.36
N GLU A 95 -23.26 -2.65 2.88
CA GLU A 95 -23.41 -2.40 4.32
C GLU A 95 -23.54 -3.71 5.14
N ARG A 96 -24.24 -4.70 4.62
CA ARG A 96 -24.41 -6.02 5.27
C ARG A 96 -23.21 -6.95 5.11
N THR A 97 -22.29 -6.66 4.19
CA THR A 97 -21.15 -7.54 3.93
C THR A 97 -20.14 -7.48 5.09
N PRO A 98 -19.78 -8.62 5.69
CA PRO A 98 -18.75 -8.64 6.73
C PRO A 98 -17.39 -8.27 6.13
N VAL A 99 -16.58 -7.56 6.92
CA VAL A 99 -15.20 -7.24 6.52
C VAL A 99 -14.31 -8.43 6.84
N PRO A 100 -13.59 -8.97 5.85
CA PRO A 100 -12.62 -10.03 6.11
C PRO A 100 -11.54 -9.56 7.11
N PRO A 101 -11.28 -10.29 8.20
CA PRO A 101 -10.34 -9.88 9.25
C PRO A 101 -8.96 -9.49 8.73
N HIS A 102 -8.42 -10.22 7.76
CA HIS A 102 -7.11 -9.95 7.17
C HIS A 102 -6.97 -8.57 6.49
N LEU A 103 -8.07 -7.84 6.27
CA LEU A 103 -8.07 -6.48 5.70
C LEU A 103 -7.87 -5.39 6.77
N THR A 104 -8.18 -5.69 8.03
CA THR A 104 -8.17 -4.71 9.14
C THR A 104 -7.23 -5.12 10.27
N GLU A 105 -7.21 -6.39 10.66
CA GLU A 105 -6.44 -6.90 11.79
C GLU A 105 -4.94 -6.72 11.64
N ALA A 106 -4.41 -6.84 10.40
CA ALA A 106 -3.00 -6.61 10.16
C ALA A 106 -2.51 -5.23 10.64
N ILE A 107 -3.38 -4.21 10.54
CA ILE A 107 -3.07 -2.85 11.01
C ILE A 107 -3.13 -2.80 12.54
N ALA A 108 -4.17 -3.37 13.14
CA ALA A 108 -4.36 -3.35 14.58
C ALA A 108 -3.29 -4.12 15.36
N THR A 109 -2.82 -5.26 14.81
CA THR A 109 -1.94 -6.21 15.50
C THR A 109 -0.46 -6.06 15.17
N ALA A 110 -0.10 -5.40 14.06
CA ALA A 110 1.31 -5.23 13.69
C ALA A 110 2.13 -4.55 14.81
N PRO A 111 3.40 -4.92 15.02
CA PRO A 111 4.32 -4.24 15.95
C PRO A 111 4.43 -2.74 15.67
N VAL A 112 4.43 -2.33 14.40
CA VAL A 112 4.43 -0.93 13.98
C VAL A 112 3.59 -0.74 12.72
N VAL A 113 2.97 0.43 12.61
CA VAL A 113 2.26 0.86 11.40
C VAL A 113 2.88 2.16 10.91
N LEU A 114 3.22 2.22 9.63
CA LEU A 114 3.65 3.45 8.98
C LEU A 114 2.49 4.05 8.20
N VAL A 115 2.19 5.33 8.46
CA VAL A 115 1.27 6.10 7.61
C VAL A 115 2.12 6.95 6.68
N VAL A 116 2.10 6.59 5.39
CA VAL A 116 2.88 7.26 4.35
C VAL A 116 2.02 8.34 3.72
N CYS A 117 2.50 9.56 3.80
CA CYS A 117 1.84 10.75 3.25
C CYS A 117 2.69 11.40 2.17
N VAL A 118 2.06 12.19 1.32
CA VAL A 118 2.74 13.04 0.32
C VAL A 118 2.29 14.48 0.43
N ASP A 119 3.25 15.39 0.31
CA ASP A 119 2.99 16.82 0.17
C ASP A 119 2.51 17.14 -1.25
N LEU A 120 1.22 17.50 -1.38
CA LEU A 120 0.59 17.82 -2.65
C LEU A 120 1.13 19.12 -3.29
N LYS A 121 1.85 19.95 -2.53
CA LYS A 121 2.49 21.16 -3.05
C LYS A 121 3.73 20.87 -3.89
N VAL A 122 4.33 19.69 -3.71
CA VAL A 122 5.59 19.34 -4.38
C VAL A 122 5.49 18.13 -5.30
N VAL A 123 4.44 17.33 -5.20
CA VAL A 123 4.23 16.20 -6.10
C VAL A 123 3.69 16.67 -7.45
N ALA A 124 4.25 16.15 -8.55
CA ALA A 124 3.73 16.43 -9.88
C ALA A 124 2.61 15.45 -10.24
N SER A 125 1.52 15.98 -10.82
CA SER A 125 0.39 15.22 -11.35
C SER A 125 0.11 15.70 -12.78
N ILE A 126 1.01 15.35 -13.70
CA ILE A 126 0.99 15.85 -15.10
C ILE A 126 -0.28 15.39 -15.84
N ASP A 127 -0.91 14.33 -15.36
CA ASP A 127 -2.13 13.76 -15.92
C ASP A 127 -3.43 14.26 -15.24
N GLN A 128 -3.36 15.35 -14.45
CA GLN A 128 -4.51 15.87 -13.71
C GLN A 128 -5.66 16.37 -14.60
N ASP A 129 -5.34 16.81 -15.82
CA ASP A 129 -6.33 17.35 -16.77
C ASP A 129 -6.90 16.27 -17.73
N LEU A 130 -6.48 15.02 -17.58
CA LEU A 130 -7.03 13.92 -18.39
C LEU A 130 -8.35 13.42 -17.81
N LYS A 131 -9.28 13.02 -18.72
CA LYS A 131 -10.59 12.45 -18.34
C LYS A 131 -10.48 10.99 -17.85
N ARG A 132 -9.58 10.73 -16.91
CA ARG A 132 -9.40 9.45 -16.20
C ARG A 132 -8.81 9.70 -14.82
N VAL A 133 -8.82 8.69 -13.98
CA VAL A 133 -8.13 8.76 -12.68
C VAL A 133 -6.65 9.09 -12.89
N GLY A 134 -6.13 10.08 -12.16
CA GLY A 134 -4.72 10.43 -12.14
C GLY A 134 -3.88 9.33 -11.49
N ILE A 135 -2.76 8.96 -12.11
CA ILE A 135 -1.85 7.93 -11.61
C ILE A 135 -0.40 8.42 -11.47
N ILE A 136 -0.05 9.53 -12.13
CA ILE A 136 1.35 9.98 -12.23
C ILE A 136 1.91 10.45 -10.89
N SER A 137 1.08 11.06 -10.04
CA SER A 137 1.50 11.45 -8.68
C SER A 137 2.03 10.26 -7.87
N GLY A 138 1.48 9.08 -8.09
CA GLY A 138 1.92 7.84 -7.44
C GLY A 138 3.37 7.45 -7.74
N ALA A 139 3.92 7.87 -8.88
CA ALA A 139 5.30 7.59 -9.26
C ALA A 139 6.35 8.18 -8.30
N SER A 140 6.00 9.26 -7.57
CA SER A 140 6.89 9.87 -6.56
C SER A 140 6.68 9.31 -5.15
N ILE A 141 5.78 8.36 -4.93
CA ILE A 141 5.42 7.86 -3.61
C ILE A 141 5.58 6.34 -3.51
N TYR A 142 5.01 5.59 -4.46
CA TYR A 142 5.01 4.13 -4.36
C TYR A 142 6.39 3.47 -4.54
N PRO A 143 7.37 4.03 -5.27
CA PRO A 143 8.75 3.55 -5.19
C PRO A 143 9.33 3.63 -3.78
N PHE A 144 9.06 4.71 -3.03
CA PHE A 144 9.47 4.84 -1.64
C PHE A 144 8.79 3.79 -0.74
N ALA A 145 7.47 3.63 -0.85
CA ALA A 145 6.73 2.62 -0.09
C ALA A 145 7.19 1.19 -0.43
N TRP A 146 7.53 0.93 -1.69
CA TRP A 146 8.08 -0.36 -2.10
C TRP A 146 9.48 -0.59 -1.54
N ASN A 147 10.36 0.43 -1.56
CA ASN A 147 11.68 0.34 -0.95
C ASN A 147 11.61 0.05 0.56
N ILE A 148 10.60 0.58 1.28
CA ILE A 148 10.37 0.21 2.68
C ILE A 148 10.16 -1.30 2.81
N LEU A 149 9.36 -1.93 1.94
CA LEU A 149 9.13 -3.37 2.00
C LEU A 149 10.37 -4.19 1.63
N LEU A 150 11.14 -3.75 0.63
CA LEU A 150 12.39 -4.41 0.25
C LEU A 150 13.43 -4.33 1.38
N ALA A 151 13.59 -3.16 1.97
CA ALA A 151 14.51 -2.96 3.10
C ALA A 151 14.05 -3.75 4.34
N ALA A 152 12.75 -3.74 4.64
CA ALA A 152 12.19 -4.57 5.71
C ALA A 152 12.47 -6.05 5.48
N ARG A 153 12.30 -6.55 4.24
CA ARG A 153 12.61 -7.92 3.87
C ARG A 153 14.09 -8.25 4.07
N HIS A 154 14.99 -7.33 3.75
CA HIS A 154 16.43 -7.49 3.98
C HIS A 154 16.75 -7.64 5.47
N GLU A 155 16.11 -6.84 6.32
CA GLU A 155 16.28 -6.85 7.78
C GLU A 155 15.49 -7.98 8.49
N GLY A 156 14.86 -8.91 7.73
CA GLY A 156 14.14 -10.05 8.30
C GLY A 156 12.70 -9.76 8.73
N PHE A 157 12.16 -8.62 8.32
CA PHE A 157 10.78 -8.19 8.56
C PHE A 157 9.98 -8.20 7.26
N GLY A 158 8.69 -7.93 7.37
CA GLY A 158 7.78 -7.83 6.22
C GLY A 158 6.62 -6.93 6.53
N GLY A 159 5.78 -6.71 5.53
CA GLY A 159 4.60 -5.88 5.67
C GLY A 159 3.77 -5.85 4.39
N THR A 160 2.86 -4.91 4.32
CA THR A 160 2.06 -4.70 3.12
C THR A 160 1.77 -3.22 2.90
N ILE A 161 1.64 -2.81 1.64
CA ILE A 161 1.06 -1.52 1.28
C ILE A 161 -0.46 -1.73 1.24
N THR A 162 -1.20 -1.11 2.17
CA THR A 162 -2.66 -1.07 2.10
C THR A 162 -3.16 0.35 1.95
N THR A 163 -4.18 0.52 1.11
CA THR A 163 -4.78 1.82 0.81
C THR A 163 -6.24 1.90 1.27
N LEU A 164 -6.77 0.86 1.92
CA LEU A 164 -8.18 0.81 2.31
C LEU A 164 -8.57 1.96 3.23
N ALA A 165 -7.70 2.31 4.19
CA ALA A 165 -7.95 3.41 5.11
C ALA A 165 -8.03 4.77 4.42
N THR A 166 -7.39 4.95 3.25
CA THR A 166 -7.38 6.23 2.52
C THR A 166 -8.78 6.68 2.07
N ALA A 167 -9.75 5.76 1.99
CA ALA A 167 -11.15 6.12 1.76
C ALA A 167 -11.76 6.97 2.90
N ARG A 168 -11.08 7.01 4.05
CA ARG A 168 -11.41 7.82 5.22
C ARG A 168 -10.24 8.77 5.56
N GLU A 169 -9.63 9.35 4.52
CA GLU A 169 -8.51 10.28 4.69
C GLU A 169 -8.81 11.46 5.64
N PRO A 170 -9.98 12.12 5.60
CA PRO A 170 -10.28 13.20 6.52
C PRO A 170 -10.20 12.78 7.99
N GLU A 171 -10.70 11.59 8.32
CA GLU A 171 -10.66 11.02 9.67
C GLU A 171 -9.24 10.66 10.09
N ILE A 172 -8.42 10.11 9.18
CA ILE A 172 -6.99 9.84 9.44
C ILE A 172 -6.25 11.14 9.70
N LYS A 173 -6.48 12.18 8.88
CA LYS A 173 -5.88 13.49 9.09
C LYS A 173 -6.22 14.08 10.45
N LYS A 174 -7.47 13.98 10.86
CA LYS A 174 -7.92 14.42 12.18
C LYS A 174 -7.25 13.60 13.29
N LEU A 175 -7.21 12.27 13.16
CA LEU A 175 -6.62 11.36 14.14
C LEU A 175 -5.14 11.64 14.38
N LEU A 176 -4.39 11.91 13.30
CA LEU A 176 -2.93 12.02 13.32
C LEU A 176 -2.40 13.46 13.20
N GLY A 177 -3.27 14.47 13.15
CA GLY A 177 -2.86 15.87 13.01
C GLY A 177 -2.19 16.19 11.68
N ILE A 178 -2.57 15.51 10.58
CA ILE A 178 -1.95 15.69 9.26
C ILE A 178 -2.48 16.98 8.61
N PRO A 179 -1.57 17.86 8.14
CA PRO A 179 -1.97 19.12 7.50
C PRO A 179 -2.80 18.90 6.22
N PRO A 180 -3.72 19.83 5.86
CA PRO A 180 -4.65 19.66 4.73
C PRO A 180 -3.97 19.42 3.37
N HIS A 181 -2.77 19.96 3.15
CA HIS A 181 -2.04 19.84 1.88
C HIS A 181 -1.26 18.51 1.74
N PHE A 182 -1.32 17.61 2.73
CA PHE A 182 -0.80 16.26 2.59
C PHE A 182 -1.93 15.31 2.22
N ALA A 183 -1.65 14.34 1.36
CA ALA A 183 -2.51 13.18 1.12
C ALA A 183 -1.95 11.95 1.82
N VAL A 184 -2.83 11.09 2.32
CA VAL A 184 -2.47 9.78 2.87
C VAL A 184 -2.40 8.79 1.70
N CYS A 185 -1.20 8.26 1.42
CA CYS A 185 -0.96 7.39 0.27
C CYS A 185 -1.06 5.90 0.61
N ALA A 186 -0.65 5.54 1.82
CA ALA A 186 -0.69 4.15 2.29
C ALA A 186 -0.65 4.08 3.81
N VAL A 187 -1.23 3.01 4.34
CA VAL A 187 -1.06 2.55 5.73
C VAL A 187 -0.33 1.21 5.65
N MET A 188 0.85 1.12 6.25
CA MET A 188 1.74 -0.02 6.09
C MET A 188 2.00 -0.69 7.43
N PRO A 189 1.30 -1.78 7.78
CA PRO A 189 1.68 -2.61 8.91
C PRO A 189 2.99 -3.32 8.62
N LEU A 190 3.93 -3.29 9.58
CA LEU A 190 5.23 -3.93 9.51
C LEU A 190 5.50 -4.74 10.77
N GLY A 191 6.16 -5.87 10.60
CA GLY A 191 6.55 -6.77 11.67
C GLY A 191 7.29 -8.00 11.14
N ARG A 192 7.70 -8.90 12.02
CA ARG A 192 8.19 -10.21 11.59
C ARG A 192 6.99 -11.04 11.11
N ALA A 193 7.00 -11.44 9.83
CA ALA A 193 5.91 -12.21 9.26
C ALA A 193 5.80 -13.59 9.95
N ALA A 194 4.57 -13.96 10.35
CA ALA A 194 4.31 -15.28 10.96
C ALA A 194 4.54 -16.44 9.98
N ARG A 195 4.40 -16.17 8.67
CA ARG A 195 4.70 -17.11 7.59
C ARG A 195 5.52 -16.42 6.52
N THR A 196 6.47 -17.11 5.93
CA THR A 196 7.30 -16.60 4.83
C THR A 196 6.95 -17.32 3.55
N LEU A 197 6.68 -16.58 2.49
CA LEU A 197 6.50 -17.12 1.15
C LEU A 197 7.83 -17.03 0.39
N PHE A 198 8.29 -18.17 -0.11
CA PHE A 198 9.54 -18.26 -0.89
C PHE A 198 9.28 -18.24 -2.40
N ARG A 199 8.03 -18.41 -2.84
CA ARG A 199 7.66 -18.43 -4.25
C ARG A 199 6.38 -17.66 -4.47
N LEU A 200 6.46 -16.58 -5.23
CA LEU A 200 5.32 -15.77 -5.62
C LEU A 200 4.90 -16.10 -7.06
N LYS A 201 3.59 -16.25 -7.29
CA LYS A 201 3.06 -16.37 -8.65
C LYS A 201 3.06 -15.00 -9.33
N ARG A 202 3.57 -14.95 -10.54
CA ARG A 202 3.53 -13.75 -11.41
C ARG A 202 3.26 -14.21 -12.84
N LYS A 203 2.68 -13.31 -13.62
CA LYS A 203 2.50 -13.53 -15.06
C LYS A 203 3.86 -13.60 -15.74
N PRO A 204 4.03 -14.45 -16.75
CA PRO A 204 5.23 -14.45 -17.58
C PRO A 204 5.34 -13.13 -18.36
N VAL A 205 6.57 -12.74 -18.71
CA VAL A 205 6.86 -11.46 -19.36
C VAL A 205 6.04 -11.28 -20.65
N ALA A 206 5.88 -12.32 -21.43
CA ALA A 206 5.13 -12.31 -22.69
C ALA A 206 3.65 -11.92 -22.54
N GLU A 207 3.04 -12.09 -21.37
CA GLU A 207 1.65 -11.69 -21.13
C GLU A 207 1.46 -10.19 -20.93
N PHE A 208 2.46 -9.47 -20.45
CA PHE A 208 2.34 -8.06 -20.10
C PHE A 208 3.28 -7.14 -20.87
N SER A 209 4.08 -7.67 -21.79
CA SER A 209 4.99 -6.86 -22.60
C SER A 209 4.81 -7.13 -24.10
N LYS A 210 4.84 -6.06 -24.88
CA LYS A 210 4.66 -6.07 -26.33
C LYS A 210 5.81 -5.29 -26.98
N ARG A 211 6.09 -5.59 -28.26
CA ARG A 211 7.05 -4.84 -29.07
C ARG A 211 6.34 -3.69 -29.74
N GLU A 212 6.92 -2.50 -29.65
CA GLU A 212 6.59 -1.25 -30.34
C GLU A 212 5.16 -0.72 -30.09
N ARG A 213 4.14 -1.58 -30.08
CA ARG A 213 2.73 -1.17 -30.04
C ARG A 213 1.95 -2.06 -29.08
N TRP A 214 0.79 -1.58 -28.62
CA TRP A 214 -0.11 -2.33 -27.74
C TRP A 214 -0.53 -3.69 -28.32
N ASP A 215 -0.82 -3.72 -29.63
CA ASP A 215 -1.22 -4.91 -30.42
C ASP A 215 -0.01 -5.62 -31.07
N GLY A 216 1.20 -5.20 -30.77
CA GLY A 216 2.44 -5.79 -31.29
C GLY A 216 2.70 -7.21 -30.77
N PRO A 217 3.68 -7.92 -31.33
CA PRO A 217 4.06 -9.25 -30.86
C PRO A 217 4.57 -9.21 -29.41
N ALA A 218 4.36 -10.30 -28.68
CA ALA A 218 4.81 -10.42 -27.29
C ALA A 218 6.35 -10.27 -27.20
N PHE A 219 6.81 -9.57 -26.17
CA PHE A 219 8.22 -9.46 -25.82
C PHE A 219 8.55 -10.42 -24.67
N GLY A 220 9.65 -11.16 -24.80
CA GLY A 220 10.07 -12.17 -23.85
C GLY A 220 9.32 -13.50 -24.02
N ARG A 221 10.04 -14.59 -23.95
CA ARG A 221 9.51 -15.96 -23.98
C ARG A 221 9.60 -16.60 -22.60
#